data_37e3b45ea879afaf06cc655e7d736236
#
_entry.id   37e3b45ea879afaf06cc655e7d736236
#
_cell.length_a   1.000
_cell.length_b   1.000
_cell.length_c   1.000
_cell.angle_alpha   90.00
_cell.angle_beta   90.00
_cell.angle_gamma   90.00
#
_symmetry.space_group_name_H-M   'P 1'
#
loop_
_entity.id
_entity.type
_entity.pdbx_description
1 polymer ?
#
loop_
_entity_poly.entity_id
_entity_poly.type
_entity_poly.pdbx_seq_one_letter_code
_entity_poly.pdbx_strand_id
1 'polypeptide(L)'
;MFQAFQQQRWRWLVFWAVIVAVAIAAPAVLPVFRLNLLGRFLSLAIVALGIDLIWGFTGLLSLGQGIFFALGGYGAAMYLQLNSSSGQPNGIPEFFSLYGVDRLPFFWEPFHNPLFTLIAIWLVPSLLAALLGNMVFRNRIKGVYFSILTQAALLVFFNFFNGQQKLINGTNGLKTDVTQLFGQMVGSPEMQRYFFWVTCVLVFLAWLFVRWVVKGRFGDVLIAIRDDEPRLRFTGFNPTLFKTIVFAIAGGLAGIGGALFTVQSGIVSPQYMAVPFSIEMVIWVAVGGRGTLVGAIFGAVVIMYAKSLVSEAWPQGWLFIQGGLFI
;
A
#
# COMPACT_ATOMS: atom_id res chain seq x y z
N MET A 1 -0.20 38.35 12.71
CA MET A 1 -0.94 37.16 12.29
C MET A 1 -0.82 36.90 10.79
N PHE A 2 -1.03 37.86 9.90
CA PHE A 2 -0.92 37.73 8.44
C PHE A 2 0.48 37.30 7.96
N GLN A 3 1.56 37.82 8.50
CA GLN A 3 2.94 37.48 8.12
C GLN A 3 3.30 36.00 8.46
N ALA A 4 2.85 35.50 9.61
CA ALA A 4 3.07 34.11 10.01
C ALA A 4 2.33 33.13 9.08
N PHE A 5 1.12 33.47 8.61
CA PHE A 5 0.33 32.70 7.66
C PHE A 5 0.98 32.66 6.26
N GLN A 6 1.55 33.77 5.83
CA GLN A 6 2.24 33.91 4.54
C GLN A 6 3.56 33.12 4.55
N GLN A 7 4.31 33.20 5.66
CA GLN A 7 5.55 32.47 5.85
C GLN A 7 5.34 30.94 5.90
N GLN A 8 4.23 30.50 6.48
CA GLN A 8 3.87 29.07 6.52
C GLN A 8 3.47 28.54 5.14
N ARG A 9 2.75 29.32 4.33
CA ARG A 9 2.41 28.97 2.94
C ARG A 9 3.64 28.88 2.05
N TRP A 10 4.59 29.81 2.17
CA TRP A 10 5.84 29.83 1.42
C TRP A 10 6.70 28.60 1.72
N ARG A 11 6.82 28.20 2.97
CA ARG A 11 7.55 26.98 3.37
C ARG A 11 6.95 25.72 2.73
N TRP A 12 5.64 25.62 2.65
CA TRP A 12 4.98 24.50 1.97
C TRP A 12 5.21 24.51 0.45
N LEU A 13 5.18 25.68 -0.18
CA LEU A 13 5.45 25.83 -1.61
C LEU A 13 6.89 25.43 -1.95
N VAL A 14 7.86 25.94 -1.18
CA VAL A 14 9.29 25.57 -1.36
C VAL A 14 9.49 24.07 -1.16
N PHE A 15 8.88 23.49 -0.14
CA PHE A 15 8.95 22.06 0.14
C PHE A 15 8.45 21.23 -1.05
N TRP A 16 7.27 21.55 -1.58
CA TRP A 16 6.72 20.85 -2.73
C TRP A 16 7.51 21.12 -4.03
N ALA A 17 8.02 22.32 -4.21
CA ALA A 17 8.89 22.64 -5.33
C ALA A 17 10.17 21.82 -5.31
N VAL A 18 10.77 21.61 -4.14
CA VAL A 18 11.95 20.74 -3.98
C VAL A 18 11.60 19.28 -4.29
N ILE A 19 10.48 18.76 -3.79
CA ILE A 19 10.05 17.39 -4.11
C ILE A 19 9.82 17.20 -5.61
N VAL A 20 9.13 18.13 -6.25
CA VAL A 20 8.91 18.10 -7.70
C VAL A 20 10.22 18.18 -8.47
N ALA A 21 11.14 19.08 -8.06
CA ALA A 21 12.46 19.19 -8.69
C ALA A 21 13.26 17.89 -8.56
N VAL A 22 13.25 17.27 -7.37
CA VAL A 22 13.90 15.96 -7.15
C VAL A 22 13.24 14.88 -7.98
N ALA A 23 11.92 14.83 -8.05
CA ALA A 23 11.21 13.86 -8.89
C ALA A 23 11.55 14.03 -10.38
N ILE A 24 11.68 15.27 -10.87
CA ILE A 24 12.06 15.55 -12.26
C ILE A 24 13.53 15.19 -12.53
N ALA A 25 14.42 15.47 -11.59
CA ALA A 25 15.85 15.22 -11.77
C ALA A 25 16.22 13.72 -11.60
N ALA A 26 15.47 12.97 -10.78
CA ALA A 26 15.80 11.58 -10.47
C ALA A 26 15.96 10.67 -11.70
N PRO A 27 15.06 10.67 -12.71
CA PRO A 27 15.23 9.82 -13.89
C PRO A 27 16.39 10.19 -14.80
N ALA A 28 16.88 11.43 -14.70
CA ALA A 28 18.03 11.91 -15.48
C ALA A 28 19.39 11.60 -14.81
N VAL A 29 19.41 11.56 -13.47
CA VAL A 29 20.65 11.43 -12.68
C VAL A 29 20.86 10.01 -12.18
N LEU A 30 19.77 9.29 -11.83
CA LEU A 30 19.87 7.98 -11.21
C LEU A 30 19.93 6.84 -12.22
N PRO A 31 20.78 5.81 -12.01
CA PRO A 31 20.71 4.56 -12.74
C PRO A 31 19.31 3.92 -12.59
N VAL A 32 18.87 3.18 -13.61
CA VAL A 32 17.53 2.54 -13.65
C VAL A 32 17.25 1.71 -12.41
N PHE A 33 18.23 0.97 -11.90
CA PHE A 33 18.10 0.18 -10.68
C PHE A 33 17.74 1.05 -9.45
N ARG A 34 18.44 2.17 -9.25
CA ARG A 34 18.16 3.08 -8.11
C ARG A 34 16.84 3.82 -8.28
N LEU A 35 16.47 4.13 -9.53
CA LEU A 35 15.17 4.72 -9.84
C LEU A 35 14.04 3.77 -9.48
N ASN A 36 14.16 2.49 -9.84
CA ASN A 36 13.25 1.43 -9.47
C ASN A 36 13.09 1.29 -7.95
N LEU A 37 14.21 1.31 -7.25
CA LEU A 37 14.22 1.21 -5.80
C LEU A 37 13.48 2.39 -5.16
N LEU A 38 13.74 3.61 -5.64
CA LEU A 38 13.05 4.81 -5.17
C LEU A 38 11.54 4.76 -5.49
N GLY A 39 11.16 4.28 -6.66
CA GLY A 39 9.77 4.10 -7.04
C GLY A 39 9.04 3.10 -6.12
N ARG A 40 9.69 1.99 -5.76
CA ARG A 40 9.16 1.05 -4.76
C ARG A 40 8.95 1.72 -3.40
N PHE A 41 9.89 2.52 -2.94
CA PHE A 41 9.77 3.24 -1.66
C PHE A 41 8.63 4.26 -1.69
N LEU A 42 8.44 4.95 -2.82
CA LEU A 42 7.33 5.87 -3.00
C LEU A 42 5.98 5.15 -3.04
N SER A 43 5.89 3.97 -3.64
CA SER A 43 4.64 3.18 -3.59
C SER A 43 4.28 2.74 -2.17
N LEU A 44 5.28 2.42 -1.34
CA LEU A 44 5.09 2.14 0.09
C LEU A 44 4.69 3.38 0.89
N ALA A 45 5.09 4.58 0.45
CA ALA A 45 4.65 5.82 1.08
C ALA A 45 3.12 6.03 0.96
N ILE A 46 2.46 5.52 -0.10
CA ILE A 46 0.99 5.53 -0.21
C ILE A 46 0.37 4.66 0.89
N VAL A 47 0.97 3.51 1.18
CA VAL A 47 0.53 2.62 2.27
C VAL A 47 0.70 3.30 3.62
N ALA A 48 1.86 3.94 3.84
CA ALA A 48 2.16 4.67 5.07
C ALA A 48 1.14 5.80 5.32
N LEU A 49 0.68 6.51 4.28
CA LEU A 49 -0.41 7.49 4.40
C LEU A 49 -1.71 6.85 4.89
N GLY A 50 -2.06 5.66 4.41
CA GLY A 50 -3.22 4.91 4.88
C GLY A 50 -3.10 4.49 6.34
N ILE A 51 -1.92 4.01 6.75
CA ILE A 51 -1.64 3.64 8.15
C ILE A 51 -1.68 4.87 9.05
N ASP A 52 -1.09 5.99 8.64
CA ASP A 52 -1.11 7.23 9.41
C ASP A 52 -2.53 7.78 9.54
N LEU A 53 -3.36 7.63 8.52
CA LEU A 53 -4.77 8.02 8.59
C LEU A 53 -5.54 7.24 9.68
N ILE A 54 -5.28 5.92 9.82
CA ILE A 54 -5.90 5.12 10.87
C ILE A 54 -5.23 5.41 12.21
N TRP A 55 -3.93 5.16 12.31
CA TRP A 55 -3.24 5.20 13.58
C TRP A 55 -3.04 6.62 14.10
N GLY A 56 -2.69 7.55 13.22
CA GLY A 56 -2.47 8.95 13.56
C GLY A 56 -3.73 9.67 14.04
N PHE A 57 -4.84 9.46 13.35
CA PHE A 57 -6.07 10.22 13.57
C PHE A 57 -7.13 9.48 14.39
N THR A 58 -7.18 8.14 14.39
CA THR A 58 -8.15 7.39 15.21
C THR A 58 -7.52 6.66 16.40
N GLY A 59 -6.19 6.61 16.48
CA GLY A 59 -5.49 5.88 17.54
C GLY A 59 -5.46 4.35 17.36
N LEU A 60 -6.01 3.82 16.27
CA LEU A 60 -6.12 2.38 16.01
C LEU A 60 -4.92 1.89 15.20
N LEU A 61 -4.10 1.03 15.78
CA LEU A 61 -2.96 0.42 15.10
C LEU A 61 -3.40 -0.86 14.38
N SER A 62 -3.36 -0.86 13.04
CA SER A 62 -3.61 -2.05 12.23
C SER A 62 -2.30 -2.72 11.82
N LEU A 63 -2.17 -4.01 12.11
CA LEU A 63 -1.06 -4.86 11.66
C LEU A 63 -1.46 -5.76 10.48
N GLY A 64 -2.59 -5.47 9.84
CA GLY A 64 -3.14 -6.26 8.73
C GLY A 64 -3.05 -5.60 7.35
N GLN A 65 -2.33 -4.49 7.21
CA GLN A 65 -2.29 -3.74 5.95
C GLN A 65 -1.64 -4.52 4.79
N GLY A 66 -0.79 -5.50 5.10
CA GLY A 66 -0.20 -6.41 4.12
C GLY A 66 -1.24 -7.20 3.30
N ILE A 67 -2.43 -7.51 3.87
CA ILE A 67 -3.52 -8.18 3.15
C ILE A 67 -3.96 -7.31 1.96
N PHE A 68 -4.28 -6.06 2.24
CA PHE A 68 -4.82 -5.12 1.24
C PHE A 68 -3.78 -4.75 0.20
N PHE A 69 -2.52 -4.59 0.65
CA PHE A 69 -1.36 -4.37 -0.22
C PHE A 69 -1.19 -5.50 -1.23
N ALA A 70 -1.13 -6.75 -0.77
CA ALA A 70 -0.94 -7.89 -1.64
C ALA A 70 -2.13 -8.10 -2.58
N LEU A 71 -3.39 -7.88 -2.13
CA LEU A 71 -4.56 -7.98 -3.00
C LEU A 71 -4.49 -7.02 -4.19
N GLY A 72 -4.10 -5.77 -3.96
CA GLY A 72 -3.88 -4.83 -5.05
C GLY A 72 -2.75 -5.26 -5.98
N GLY A 73 -1.65 -5.77 -5.42
CA GLY A 73 -0.53 -6.34 -6.18
C GLY A 73 -0.94 -7.52 -7.05
N TYR A 74 -1.71 -8.47 -6.51
CA TYR A 74 -2.21 -9.62 -7.27
C TYR A 74 -3.18 -9.20 -8.39
N GLY A 75 -4.03 -8.20 -8.16
CA GLY A 75 -4.90 -7.65 -9.20
C GLY A 75 -4.11 -7.07 -10.37
N ALA A 76 -3.08 -6.26 -10.09
CA ALA A 76 -2.21 -5.71 -11.12
C ALA A 76 -1.39 -6.79 -11.84
N ALA A 77 -0.81 -7.74 -11.09
CA ALA A 77 -0.03 -8.82 -11.67
C ALA A 77 -0.87 -9.72 -12.58
N MET A 78 -2.09 -10.06 -12.18
CA MET A 78 -2.97 -10.89 -13.01
C MET A 78 -3.36 -10.19 -14.31
N TYR A 79 -3.69 -8.90 -14.27
CA TYR A 79 -3.94 -8.11 -15.48
C TYR A 79 -2.76 -8.16 -16.46
N LEU A 80 -1.54 -7.98 -15.96
CA LEU A 80 -0.34 -8.01 -16.79
C LEU A 80 -0.07 -9.40 -17.37
N GLN A 81 -0.25 -10.43 -16.57
CA GLN A 81 -0.11 -11.83 -17.00
C GLN A 81 -1.13 -12.19 -18.09
N LEU A 82 -2.39 -11.82 -17.92
CA LEU A 82 -3.46 -12.10 -18.89
C LEU A 82 -3.23 -11.37 -20.22
N ASN A 83 -2.81 -10.09 -20.18
CA ASN A 83 -2.50 -9.34 -21.38
C ASN A 83 -1.27 -9.90 -22.14
N SER A 84 -0.27 -10.37 -21.40
CA SER A 84 0.92 -10.99 -21.99
C SER A 84 0.64 -12.35 -22.60
N SER A 85 -0.33 -13.10 -22.05
CA SER A 85 -0.69 -14.44 -22.52
C SER A 85 -1.69 -14.46 -23.68
N SER A 86 -2.22 -13.31 -24.10
CA SER A 86 -3.18 -13.20 -25.20
C SER A 86 -2.67 -13.75 -26.55
N GLY A 87 -1.35 -13.91 -26.71
CA GLY A 87 -0.72 -14.55 -27.87
C GLY A 87 -0.44 -16.05 -27.71
N GLN A 88 -0.77 -16.67 -26.57
CA GLN A 88 -0.58 -18.09 -26.35
C GLN A 88 -1.79 -18.91 -26.82
N PRO A 89 -1.61 -20.21 -27.21
CA PRO A 89 -2.68 -21.03 -27.76
C PRO A 89 -3.94 -21.13 -26.90
N ASN A 90 -3.78 -21.07 -25.58
CA ASN A 90 -4.89 -21.15 -24.61
C ASN A 90 -5.33 -19.80 -24.03
N GLY A 91 -4.63 -18.70 -24.35
CA GLY A 91 -4.97 -17.36 -23.83
C GLY A 91 -4.88 -17.19 -22.31
N ILE A 92 -4.27 -18.14 -21.61
CA ILE A 92 -4.13 -18.15 -20.14
C ILE A 92 -2.66 -18.09 -19.73
N PRO A 93 -2.32 -17.48 -18.57
CA PRO A 93 -0.96 -17.45 -18.05
C PRO A 93 -0.34 -18.84 -17.89
N GLU A 94 0.95 -18.96 -18.22
CA GLU A 94 1.69 -20.22 -18.27
C GLU A 94 1.63 -21.03 -16.95
N PHE A 95 1.61 -20.36 -15.80
CA PHE A 95 1.57 -21.05 -14.52
C PHE A 95 0.30 -21.89 -14.31
N PHE A 96 -0.84 -21.53 -14.93
CA PHE A 96 -2.06 -22.37 -14.88
C PHE A 96 -1.84 -23.73 -15.54
N SER A 97 -1.15 -23.75 -16.67
CA SER A 97 -0.84 -24.99 -17.41
C SER A 97 0.07 -25.91 -16.59
N LEU A 98 1.02 -25.34 -15.82
CA LEU A 98 1.91 -26.12 -14.93
C LEU A 98 1.14 -26.89 -13.85
N TYR A 99 -0.03 -26.40 -13.44
CA TYR A 99 -0.87 -27.03 -12.43
C TYR A 99 -2.09 -27.76 -13.00
N GLY A 100 -2.13 -27.98 -14.33
CA GLY A 100 -3.23 -28.69 -15.01
C GLY A 100 -4.56 -27.93 -14.97
N VAL A 101 -4.52 -26.59 -15.00
CA VAL A 101 -5.71 -25.75 -15.07
C VAL A 101 -5.87 -25.27 -16.51
N ASP A 102 -6.85 -25.82 -17.23
CA ASP A 102 -7.08 -25.55 -18.65
C ASP A 102 -8.03 -24.35 -18.90
N ARG A 103 -8.68 -23.87 -17.87
CA ARG A 103 -9.62 -22.73 -17.96
C ARG A 103 -9.34 -21.70 -16.90
N LEU A 104 -9.44 -20.43 -17.29
CA LEU A 104 -9.32 -19.32 -16.35
C LEU A 104 -10.45 -19.36 -15.32
N PRO A 105 -10.18 -19.26 -14.00
CA PRO A 105 -11.22 -19.11 -13.00
C PRO A 105 -12.07 -17.85 -13.27
N PHE A 106 -13.40 -17.96 -13.11
CA PHE A 106 -14.37 -16.93 -13.47
C PHE A 106 -14.10 -15.55 -12.85
N PHE A 107 -13.52 -15.52 -11.65
CA PHE A 107 -13.21 -14.26 -10.95
C PHE A 107 -11.98 -13.54 -11.52
N TRP A 108 -11.15 -14.19 -12.36
CA TRP A 108 -10.04 -13.58 -13.08
C TRP A 108 -10.43 -13.07 -14.47
N GLU A 109 -11.52 -13.55 -15.05
CA GLU A 109 -11.97 -13.13 -16.39
C GLU A 109 -12.14 -11.61 -16.53
N PRO A 110 -12.73 -10.87 -15.56
CA PRO A 110 -12.89 -9.42 -15.67
C PRO A 110 -11.57 -8.64 -15.71
N PHE A 111 -10.47 -9.25 -15.24
CA PHE A 111 -9.14 -8.62 -15.22
C PHE A 111 -8.49 -8.50 -16.60
N HIS A 112 -9.09 -8.98 -17.69
CA HIS A 112 -8.69 -8.62 -19.04
C HIS A 112 -8.96 -7.12 -19.35
N ASN A 113 -9.94 -6.53 -18.70
CA ASN A 113 -10.28 -5.13 -18.90
C ASN A 113 -9.44 -4.21 -18.00
N PRO A 114 -8.66 -3.27 -18.59
CA PRO A 114 -7.82 -2.35 -17.81
C PRO A 114 -8.62 -1.46 -16.84
N LEU A 115 -9.80 -0.99 -17.27
CA LEU A 115 -10.64 -0.14 -16.44
C LEU A 115 -11.18 -0.90 -15.22
N PHE A 116 -11.63 -2.14 -15.44
CA PHE A 116 -12.05 -3.01 -14.33
C PHE A 116 -10.90 -3.23 -13.34
N THR A 117 -9.70 -3.53 -13.84
CA THR A 117 -8.52 -3.75 -13.01
C THR A 117 -8.16 -2.54 -12.18
N LEU A 118 -8.15 -1.34 -12.77
CA LEU A 118 -7.88 -0.10 -12.03
C LEU A 118 -8.88 0.13 -10.90
N ILE A 119 -10.17 -0.14 -11.15
CA ILE A 119 -11.21 -0.05 -10.12
C ILE A 119 -11.02 -1.15 -9.07
N ALA A 120 -10.73 -2.39 -9.48
CA ALA A 120 -10.59 -3.54 -8.60
C ALA A 120 -9.39 -3.40 -7.64
N ILE A 121 -8.25 -2.87 -8.11
CA ILE A 121 -7.05 -2.61 -7.29
C ILE A 121 -7.35 -1.74 -6.07
N TRP A 122 -8.26 -0.81 -6.18
CA TRP A 122 -8.69 0.05 -5.08
C TRP A 122 -9.91 -0.50 -4.35
N LEU A 123 -10.94 -0.94 -5.08
CA LEU A 123 -12.25 -1.29 -4.53
C LEU A 123 -12.21 -2.61 -3.76
N VAL A 124 -11.54 -3.66 -4.28
CA VAL A 124 -11.50 -4.98 -3.62
C VAL A 124 -10.81 -4.89 -2.24
N PRO A 125 -9.61 -4.30 -2.09
CA PRO A 125 -9.01 -4.10 -0.79
C PRO A 125 -9.85 -3.20 0.14
N SER A 126 -10.50 -2.14 -0.41
CA SER A 126 -11.37 -1.26 0.36
C SER A 126 -12.59 -1.98 0.92
N LEU A 127 -13.26 -2.79 0.09
CA LEU A 127 -14.44 -3.57 0.52
C LEU A 127 -14.07 -4.63 1.56
N LEU A 128 -12.96 -5.33 1.36
CA LEU A 128 -12.48 -6.30 2.34
C LEU A 128 -12.12 -5.60 3.67
N ALA A 129 -11.45 -4.45 3.61
CA ALA A 129 -11.16 -3.64 4.79
C ALA A 129 -12.44 -3.16 5.47
N ALA A 130 -13.44 -2.70 4.70
CA ALA A 130 -14.76 -2.31 5.24
C ALA A 130 -15.45 -3.48 5.94
N LEU A 131 -15.43 -4.67 5.33
CA LEU A 131 -16.03 -5.88 5.90
C LEU A 131 -15.35 -6.25 7.22
N LEU A 132 -14.04 -6.42 7.22
CA LEU A 132 -13.26 -6.74 8.42
C LEU A 132 -13.41 -5.66 9.49
N GLY A 133 -13.30 -4.39 9.10
CA GLY A 133 -13.47 -3.25 10.00
C GLY A 133 -14.86 -3.22 10.64
N ASN A 134 -15.92 -3.41 9.86
CA ASN A 134 -17.29 -3.44 10.38
C ASN A 134 -17.50 -4.59 11.37
N MET A 135 -16.99 -5.79 11.06
CA MET A 135 -17.07 -6.93 11.98
C MET A 135 -16.40 -6.65 13.33
N VAL A 136 -15.22 -6.03 13.28
CA VAL A 136 -14.41 -5.74 14.48
C VAL A 136 -14.99 -4.58 15.30
N PHE A 137 -15.30 -3.46 14.64
CA PHE A 137 -15.73 -2.24 15.32
C PHE A 137 -17.18 -2.32 15.83
N ARG A 138 -18.04 -3.11 15.17
CA ARG A 138 -19.39 -3.40 15.66
C ARG A 138 -19.36 -4.12 17.01
N ASN A 139 -18.38 -4.99 17.21
CA ASN A 139 -18.14 -5.71 18.47
C ASN A 139 -17.37 -4.89 19.51
N ARG A 140 -17.18 -3.57 19.28
CA ARG A 140 -16.52 -2.63 20.19
C ARG A 140 -15.08 -3.01 20.56
N ILE A 141 -14.39 -3.74 19.69
CA ILE A 141 -12.99 -4.11 19.88
C ILE A 141 -12.13 -2.85 19.70
N LYS A 142 -11.22 -2.61 20.64
CA LYS A 142 -10.39 -1.39 20.72
C LYS A 142 -8.93 -1.70 21.02
N GLY A 143 -8.07 -0.70 20.77
CA GLY A 143 -6.67 -0.69 21.19
C GLY A 143 -5.91 -1.93 20.71
N VAL A 144 -5.18 -2.56 21.60
CA VAL A 144 -4.28 -3.70 21.31
C VAL A 144 -5.03 -4.90 20.73
N TYR A 145 -6.27 -5.16 21.15
CA TYR A 145 -7.07 -6.27 20.61
C TYR A 145 -7.36 -6.11 19.12
N PHE A 146 -7.53 -4.87 18.64
CA PHE A 146 -7.65 -4.59 17.21
C PHE A 146 -6.39 -4.95 16.44
N SER A 147 -5.21 -4.59 16.98
CA SER A 147 -3.92 -4.92 16.36
C SER A 147 -3.70 -6.43 16.27
N ILE A 148 -3.98 -7.17 17.37
CA ILE A 148 -3.86 -8.63 17.41
C ILE A 148 -4.81 -9.28 16.40
N LEU A 149 -6.07 -8.82 16.32
CA LEU A 149 -7.06 -9.39 15.41
C LEU A 149 -6.70 -9.15 13.94
N THR A 150 -6.22 -7.96 13.60
CA THR A 150 -5.76 -7.66 12.24
C THR A 150 -4.52 -8.45 11.86
N GLN A 151 -3.63 -8.72 12.82
CA GLN A 151 -2.47 -9.58 12.62
C GLN A 151 -2.88 -11.06 12.46
N ALA A 152 -3.86 -11.53 13.23
CA ALA A 152 -4.40 -12.88 13.08
C ALA A 152 -5.06 -13.06 11.68
N ALA A 153 -5.85 -12.07 11.25
CA ALA A 153 -6.41 -12.07 9.90
C ALA A 153 -5.31 -12.12 8.83
N LEU A 154 -4.23 -11.35 9.00
CA LEU A 154 -3.07 -11.37 8.11
C LEU A 154 -2.48 -12.79 7.98
N LEU A 155 -2.28 -13.49 9.08
CA LEU A 155 -1.76 -14.87 9.08
C LEU A 155 -2.69 -15.85 8.37
N VAL A 156 -4.00 -15.69 8.54
CA VAL A 156 -4.99 -16.51 7.82
C VAL A 156 -4.88 -16.29 6.32
N PHE A 157 -4.83 -15.04 5.87
CA PHE A 157 -4.67 -14.71 4.44
C PHE A 157 -3.32 -15.18 3.90
N PHE A 158 -2.24 -14.98 4.64
CA PHE A 158 -0.90 -15.45 4.26
C PHE A 158 -0.89 -16.96 3.99
N ASN A 159 -1.41 -17.77 4.93
CA ASN A 159 -1.45 -19.23 4.79
C ASN A 159 -2.40 -19.66 3.66
N PHE A 160 -3.56 -18.99 3.53
CA PHE A 160 -4.49 -19.27 2.46
C PHE A 160 -3.84 -19.01 1.08
N PHE A 161 -3.21 -17.86 0.88
CA PHE A 161 -2.57 -17.51 -0.38
C PHE A 161 -1.37 -18.41 -0.69
N ASN A 162 -0.56 -18.76 0.30
CA ASN A 162 0.54 -19.72 0.13
C ASN A 162 0.05 -21.08 -0.37
N GLY A 163 -1.12 -21.55 0.08
CA GLY A 163 -1.72 -22.81 -0.35
C GLY A 163 -2.33 -22.79 -1.74
N GLN A 164 -2.61 -21.60 -2.32
CA GLN A 164 -3.33 -21.47 -3.60
C GLN A 164 -2.41 -21.52 -4.83
N GLN A 165 -1.73 -22.65 -5.04
CA GLN A 165 -0.84 -22.83 -6.21
C GLN A 165 -1.59 -22.70 -7.54
N LYS A 166 -2.76 -23.34 -7.65
CA LYS A 166 -3.57 -23.38 -8.88
C LYS A 166 -4.22 -22.04 -9.25
N LEU A 167 -4.41 -21.12 -8.29
CA LEU A 167 -5.15 -19.87 -8.50
C LEU A 167 -4.26 -18.66 -8.69
N ILE A 168 -3.11 -18.62 -8.01
CA ILE A 168 -2.23 -17.43 -7.91
C ILE A 168 -0.75 -17.81 -7.86
N ASN A 169 -0.38 -19.01 -8.26
CA ASN A 169 0.98 -19.54 -8.19
C ASN A 169 1.58 -19.58 -6.76
N GLY A 170 0.73 -19.53 -5.73
CA GLY A 170 1.03 -19.71 -4.31
C GLY A 170 2.35 -19.09 -3.87
N THR A 171 3.24 -19.91 -3.30
CA THR A 171 4.55 -19.49 -2.78
C THR A 171 5.48 -18.89 -3.82
N ASN A 172 5.35 -19.26 -5.11
CA ASN A 172 6.20 -18.75 -6.18
C ASN A 172 5.84 -17.31 -6.57
N GLY A 173 4.59 -16.90 -6.33
CA GLY A 173 4.08 -15.59 -6.70
C GLY A 173 3.89 -15.39 -8.20
N LEU A 174 3.44 -14.20 -8.59
CA LEU A 174 3.24 -13.80 -9.98
C LEU A 174 4.33 -12.81 -10.39
N LYS A 175 5.09 -13.17 -11.42
CA LYS A 175 6.11 -12.31 -12.02
C LYS A 175 5.46 -11.32 -12.98
N THR A 176 5.91 -10.07 -12.98
CA THR A 176 5.41 -9.01 -13.84
C THR A 176 6.49 -8.37 -14.72
N ASP A 177 7.75 -8.57 -14.40
CA ASP A 177 8.90 -8.02 -15.13
C ASP A 177 8.99 -8.50 -16.58
N VAL A 178 8.63 -9.76 -16.83
CA VAL A 178 8.63 -10.42 -18.16
C VAL A 178 7.32 -10.20 -18.94
N THR A 179 6.33 -9.57 -18.35
CA THR A 179 5.05 -9.31 -19.01
C THR A 179 5.13 -8.10 -19.93
N GLN A 180 4.22 -8.02 -20.90
CA GLN A 180 4.15 -6.90 -21.84
C GLN A 180 2.98 -5.97 -21.51
N LEU A 181 3.22 -4.67 -21.61
CA LEU A 181 2.21 -3.62 -21.51
C LEU A 181 2.48 -2.59 -22.62
N PHE A 182 1.46 -2.26 -23.40
CA PHE A 182 1.59 -1.35 -24.58
C PHE A 182 2.70 -1.78 -25.57
N GLY A 183 2.95 -3.09 -25.71
CA GLY A 183 3.98 -3.60 -26.61
C GLY A 183 5.41 -3.53 -26.08
N GLN A 184 5.61 -3.10 -24.84
CA GLN A 184 6.92 -3.05 -24.18
C GLN A 184 6.93 -3.96 -22.96
N MET A 185 8.10 -4.53 -22.65
CA MET A 185 8.27 -5.31 -21.41
C MET A 185 8.16 -4.38 -20.20
N VAL A 186 7.39 -4.81 -19.20
CA VAL A 186 7.20 -4.07 -17.94
C VAL A 186 8.53 -3.83 -17.23
N GLY A 187 9.46 -4.80 -17.29
CA GLY A 187 10.82 -4.66 -16.75
C GLY A 187 11.77 -3.76 -17.55
N SER A 188 11.35 -3.22 -18.71
CA SER A 188 12.22 -2.37 -19.53
C SER A 188 12.54 -1.03 -18.83
N PRO A 189 13.73 -0.45 -19.07
CA PRO A 189 14.11 0.83 -18.46
C PRO A 189 13.14 1.97 -18.74
N GLU A 190 12.52 1.99 -19.91
CA GLU A 190 11.56 3.01 -20.31
C GLU A 190 10.25 2.89 -19.53
N MET A 191 9.70 1.66 -19.43
CA MET A 191 8.50 1.41 -18.66
C MET A 191 8.70 1.67 -17.17
N GLN A 192 9.86 1.34 -16.63
CA GLN A 192 10.18 1.59 -15.24
C GLN A 192 10.26 3.10 -14.93
N ARG A 193 10.77 3.92 -15.85
CA ARG A 193 10.70 5.40 -15.75
C ARG A 193 9.25 5.89 -15.78
N TYR A 194 8.43 5.35 -16.66
CA TYR A 194 7.01 5.68 -16.72
C TYR A 194 6.29 5.36 -15.40
N PHE A 195 6.49 4.15 -14.85
CA PHE A 195 5.90 3.78 -13.57
C PHE A 195 6.41 4.62 -12.40
N PHE A 196 7.65 5.03 -12.42
CA PHE A 196 8.16 5.99 -11.43
C PHE A 196 7.38 7.29 -11.46
N TRP A 197 7.14 7.89 -12.64
CA TRP A 197 6.33 9.10 -12.78
C TRP A 197 4.89 8.91 -12.31
N VAL A 198 4.26 7.82 -12.71
CA VAL A 198 2.90 7.47 -12.27
C VAL A 198 2.86 7.38 -10.75
N THR A 199 3.86 6.75 -10.14
CA THR A 199 3.95 6.62 -8.67
C THR A 199 4.09 7.99 -8.00
N CYS A 200 4.95 8.88 -8.50
CA CYS A 200 5.09 10.24 -7.97
C CYS A 200 3.76 11.01 -8.00
N VAL A 201 3.03 10.94 -9.11
CA VAL A 201 1.72 11.58 -9.25
C VAL A 201 0.71 10.98 -8.27
N LEU A 202 0.66 9.65 -8.14
CA LEU A 202 -0.27 8.97 -7.25
C LEU A 202 0.04 9.19 -5.76
N VAL A 203 1.32 9.28 -5.37
CA VAL A 203 1.70 9.69 -4.00
C VAL A 203 1.18 11.09 -3.68
N PHE A 204 1.35 12.03 -4.63
CA PHE A 204 0.86 13.39 -4.46
C PHE A 204 -0.67 13.45 -4.36
N LEU A 205 -1.37 12.74 -5.23
CA LEU A 205 -2.84 12.65 -5.22
C LEU A 205 -3.35 11.96 -3.94
N ALA A 206 -2.70 10.88 -3.50
CA ALA A 206 -3.04 10.20 -2.25
C ALA A 206 -2.85 11.12 -1.04
N TRP A 207 -1.73 11.87 -0.99
CA TRP A 207 -1.51 12.85 0.06
C TRP A 207 -2.56 13.96 0.05
N LEU A 208 -2.90 14.49 -1.13
CA LEU A 208 -3.92 15.53 -1.27
C LEU A 208 -5.30 15.02 -0.82
N PHE A 209 -5.66 13.81 -1.20
CA PHE A 209 -6.89 13.14 -0.80
C PHE A 209 -6.97 12.93 0.71
N VAL A 210 -5.94 12.34 1.33
CA VAL A 210 -5.91 12.11 2.78
C VAL A 210 -5.93 13.43 3.54
N ARG A 211 -5.20 14.45 3.06
CA ARG A 211 -5.22 15.79 3.63
C ARG A 211 -6.62 16.43 3.56
N TRP A 212 -7.34 16.23 2.46
CA TRP A 212 -8.72 16.69 2.32
C TRP A 212 -9.64 15.98 3.31
N VAL A 213 -9.54 14.67 3.45
CA VAL A 213 -10.30 13.87 4.42
C VAL A 213 -10.06 14.35 5.85
N VAL A 214 -8.82 14.62 6.22
CA VAL A 214 -8.43 14.99 7.61
C VAL A 214 -8.78 16.44 7.94
N LYS A 215 -8.73 17.36 6.97
CA LYS A 215 -9.03 18.78 7.21
C LYS A 215 -10.52 19.10 7.35
N GLY A 216 -11.41 18.18 6.97
CA GLY A 216 -12.84 18.34 7.04
C GLY A 216 -13.43 17.94 8.39
N ARG A 217 -14.74 18.14 8.55
CA ARG A 217 -15.51 17.68 9.73
C ARG A 217 -15.31 16.19 10.03
N PHE A 218 -15.03 15.41 8.99
CA PHE A 218 -14.72 13.99 9.14
C PHE A 218 -13.44 13.78 9.96
N GLY A 219 -12.38 14.55 9.69
CA GLY A 219 -11.13 14.49 10.44
C GLY A 219 -11.30 14.89 11.92
N ASP A 220 -12.12 15.91 12.21
CA ASP A 220 -12.42 16.31 13.59
C ASP A 220 -13.08 15.16 14.36
N VAL A 221 -14.01 14.43 13.73
CA VAL A 221 -14.64 13.25 14.34
C VAL A 221 -13.62 12.14 14.58
N LEU A 222 -12.65 11.92 13.68
CA LEU A 222 -11.59 10.92 13.90
C LEU A 222 -10.72 11.26 15.11
N ILE A 223 -10.35 12.52 15.26
CA ILE A 223 -9.58 13.00 16.42
C ILE A 223 -10.40 12.82 17.70
N ALA A 224 -11.69 13.17 17.67
CA ALA A 224 -12.58 12.95 18.80
C ALA A 224 -12.72 11.45 19.18
N ILE A 225 -12.73 10.53 18.20
CA ILE A 225 -12.68 9.08 18.43
C ILE A 225 -11.39 8.69 19.16
N ARG A 226 -10.26 9.26 18.73
CA ARG A 226 -8.95 8.97 19.33
C ARG A 226 -8.87 9.45 20.77
N ASP A 227 -9.39 10.64 21.04
CA ASP A 227 -9.24 11.30 22.34
C ASP A 227 -10.24 10.73 23.37
N ASP A 228 -11.54 10.61 23.00
CA ASP A 228 -12.59 10.05 23.90
C ASP A 228 -13.77 9.50 23.10
N GLU A 229 -13.69 8.24 22.70
CA GLU A 229 -14.77 7.55 21.96
C GLU A 229 -16.11 7.46 22.72
N PRO A 230 -16.13 7.16 24.05
CA PRO A 230 -17.36 7.18 24.83
C PRO A 230 -18.07 8.52 24.77
N ARG A 231 -17.35 9.63 24.97
CA ARG A 231 -17.91 10.98 24.92
C ARG A 231 -18.56 11.27 23.56
N LEU A 232 -17.90 10.89 22.45
CA LEU A 232 -18.43 11.07 21.10
C LEU A 232 -19.76 10.30 20.91
N ARG A 233 -19.91 9.11 21.50
CA ARG A 233 -21.16 8.35 21.43
C ARG A 233 -22.33 9.07 22.11
N PHE A 234 -22.09 9.76 23.22
CA PHE A 234 -23.14 10.53 23.91
C PHE A 234 -23.63 11.72 23.09
N THR A 235 -22.83 12.22 22.14
CA THR A 235 -23.26 13.28 21.21
C THR A 235 -24.04 12.78 19.99
N GLY A 236 -24.36 11.49 19.94
CA GLY A 236 -25.18 10.86 18.88
C GLY A 236 -24.40 10.37 17.65
N PHE A 237 -23.07 10.55 17.61
CA PHE A 237 -22.26 10.00 16.54
C PHE A 237 -22.05 8.50 16.69
N ASN A 238 -21.94 7.80 15.55
CA ASN A 238 -21.63 6.37 15.53
C ASN A 238 -20.14 6.14 15.17
N PRO A 239 -19.25 5.94 16.17
CA PRO A 239 -17.81 5.77 15.89
C PRO A 239 -17.49 4.55 15.01
N THR A 240 -18.33 3.52 15.05
CA THR A 240 -18.14 2.30 14.24
C THR A 240 -18.11 2.62 12.75
N LEU A 241 -19.04 3.44 12.27
CA LEU A 241 -19.13 3.83 10.87
C LEU A 241 -17.86 4.59 10.43
N PHE A 242 -17.44 5.59 11.23
CA PHE A 242 -16.25 6.40 10.90
C PHE A 242 -14.97 5.55 10.88
N LYS A 243 -14.77 4.68 11.86
CA LYS A 243 -13.65 3.74 11.90
C LYS A 243 -13.64 2.81 10.69
N THR A 244 -14.81 2.26 10.31
CA THR A 244 -14.93 1.38 9.16
C THR A 244 -14.59 2.10 7.86
N ILE A 245 -15.09 3.32 7.66
CA ILE A 245 -14.79 4.13 6.47
C ILE A 245 -13.29 4.43 6.38
N VAL A 246 -12.67 4.86 7.48
CA VAL A 246 -11.22 5.14 7.50
C VAL A 246 -10.41 3.89 7.22
N PHE A 247 -10.80 2.75 7.77
CA PHE A 247 -10.12 1.50 7.54
C PHE A 247 -10.26 1.03 6.08
N ALA A 248 -11.43 1.26 5.47
CA ALA A 248 -11.67 1.02 4.04
C ALA A 248 -10.80 1.90 3.14
N ILE A 249 -10.72 3.20 3.45
CA ILE A 249 -9.85 4.15 2.72
C ILE A 249 -8.39 3.70 2.80
N ALA A 250 -7.92 3.33 3.99
CA ALA A 250 -6.54 2.87 4.16
C ALA A 250 -6.27 1.54 3.45
N GLY A 251 -7.24 0.62 3.44
CA GLY A 251 -7.16 -0.61 2.65
C GLY A 251 -7.05 -0.35 1.15
N GLY A 252 -7.82 0.60 0.63
CA GLY A 252 -7.75 1.01 -0.77
C GLY A 252 -6.41 1.66 -1.13
N LEU A 253 -5.88 2.55 -0.27
CA LEU A 253 -4.55 3.13 -0.45
C LEU A 253 -3.45 2.06 -0.42
N ALA A 254 -3.58 1.07 0.47
CA ALA A 254 -2.67 -0.07 0.51
C ALA A 254 -2.74 -0.90 -0.79
N GLY A 255 -3.93 -1.10 -1.35
CA GLY A 255 -4.11 -1.77 -2.65
C GLY A 255 -3.42 -1.03 -3.80
N ILE A 256 -3.60 0.28 -3.89
CA ILE A 256 -2.91 1.12 -4.90
C ILE A 256 -1.39 1.03 -4.72
N GLY A 257 -0.89 1.18 -3.49
CA GLY A 257 0.53 1.04 -3.17
C GLY A 257 1.08 -0.34 -3.56
N GLY A 258 0.31 -1.41 -3.29
CA GLY A 258 0.67 -2.78 -3.65
C GLY A 258 0.75 -3.01 -5.14
N ALA A 259 -0.18 -2.48 -5.92
CA ALA A 259 -0.17 -2.57 -7.37
C ALA A 259 1.07 -1.87 -7.97
N LEU A 260 1.34 -0.63 -7.56
CA LEU A 260 2.50 0.13 -8.02
C LEU A 260 3.82 -0.53 -7.63
N PHE A 261 3.89 -1.04 -6.39
CA PHE A 261 5.06 -1.76 -5.91
C PHE A 261 5.32 -3.03 -6.75
N THR A 262 4.28 -3.80 -7.04
CA THR A 262 4.36 -5.05 -7.81
C THR A 262 4.92 -4.82 -9.21
N VAL A 263 4.46 -3.79 -9.90
CA VAL A 263 4.94 -3.46 -11.25
C VAL A 263 6.41 -3.03 -11.24
N GLN A 264 6.86 -2.36 -10.19
CA GLN A 264 8.24 -1.90 -10.05
C GLN A 264 9.17 -2.96 -9.43
N SER A 265 8.65 -3.88 -8.62
CA SER A 265 9.43 -4.98 -8.04
C SER A 265 9.58 -6.16 -9.00
N GLY A 266 8.70 -6.25 -10.00
CA GLY A 266 8.67 -7.35 -10.95
C GLY A 266 8.00 -8.63 -10.44
N ILE A 267 7.52 -8.65 -9.18
CA ILE A 267 6.89 -9.82 -8.56
C ILE A 267 5.94 -9.43 -7.44
N VAL A 268 4.84 -10.17 -7.31
CA VAL A 268 4.03 -10.21 -6.10
C VAL A 268 4.00 -11.63 -5.55
N SER A 269 4.13 -11.76 -4.23
CA SER A 269 4.08 -13.04 -3.54
C SER A 269 3.36 -12.92 -2.20
N PRO A 270 2.90 -14.01 -1.58
CA PRO A 270 2.28 -13.99 -0.26
C PRO A 270 3.19 -13.42 0.84
N GLN A 271 4.52 -13.36 0.62
CA GLN A 271 5.46 -12.78 1.57
C GLN A 271 5.13 -11.32 1.95
N TYR A 272 4.43 -10.59 1.09
CA TYR A 272 3.94 -9.24 1.41
C TYR A 272 2.76 -9.25 2.40
N MET A 273 2.18 -10.42 2.69
CA MET A 273 1.25 -10.65 3.80
C MET A 273 1.95 -11.20 5.06
N ALA A 274 3.28 -11.33 5.08
CA ALA A 274 3.99 -11.84 6.25
C ALA A 274 4.04 -10.80 7.38
N VAL A 275 4.07 -11.28 8.62
CA VAL A 275 4.09 -10.45 9.83
C VAL A 275 5.24 -9.43 9.84
N PRO A 276 6.50 -9.81 9.50
CA PRO A 276 7.61 -8.86 9.51
C PRO A 276 7.38 -7.64 8.59
N PHE A 277 6.78 -7.85 7.41
CA PHE A 277 6.48 -6.76 6.49
C PHE A 277 5.39 -5.82 7.02
N SER A 278 4.36 -6.37 7.69
CA SER A 278 3.31 -5.55 8.31
C SER A 278 3.82 -4.74 9.51
N ILE A 279 4.75 -5.30 10.30
CA ILE A 279 5.43 -4.57 11.37
C ILE A 279 6.28 -3.44 10.80
N GLU A 280 7.01 -3.70 9.72
CA GLU A 280 7.82 -2.70 9.04
C GLU A 280 7.00 -1.49 8.56
N MET A 281 5.80 -1.74 8.04
CA MET A 281 4.86 -0.68 7.64
C MET A 281 4.51 0.29 8.80
N VAL A 282 4.40 -0.23 10.01
CA VAL A 282 4.12 0.58 11.21
C VAL A 282 5.34 1.42 11.60
N ILE A 283 6.55 0.85 11.48
CA ILE A 283 7.80 1.57 11.79
C ILE A 283 7.95 2.81 10.91
N TRP A 284 7.55 2.74 9.62
CA TRP A 284 7.62 3.91 8.74
C TRP A 284 6.85 5.10 9.30
N VAL A 285 5.65 4.86 9.80
CA VAL A 285 4.79 5.91 10.37
C VAL A 285 5.27 6.33 11.77
N ALA A 286 5.75 5.39 12.58
CA ALA A 286 6.28 5.69 13.90
C ALA A 286 7.48 6.63 13.83
N VAL A 287 8.47 6.30 13.00
CA VAL A 287 9.71 7.08 12.83
C VAL A 287 9.44 8.38 12.07
N GLY A 288 8.58 8.34 11.05
CA GLY A 288 8.23 9.52 10.27
C GLY A 288 7.40 10.57 11.04
N GLY A 289 6.76 10.20 12.13
CA GLY A 289 5.92 11.05 12.94
C GLY A 289 4.43 10.87 12.67
N ARG A 290 3.80 10.15 13.58
CA ARG A 290 2.37 9.81 13.58
C ARG A 290 1.48 11.07 13.53
N GLY A 291 0.48 11.05 12.65
CA GLY A 291 -0.50 12.15 12.48
C GLY A 291 0.02 13.34 11.68
N THR A 292 1.15 13.20 10.98
CA THR A 292 1.74 14.32 10.23
C THR A 292 1.57 14.21 8.71
N LEU A 293 1.08 13.11 8.18
CA LEU A 293 0.94 12.72 6.77
C LEU A 293 2.26 12.81 5.97
N VAL A 294 2.92 13.96 6.00
CA VAL A 294 4.20 14.19 5.34
C VAL A 294 5.30 13.37 5.99
N GLY A 295 5.30 13.30 7.33
CA GLY A 295 6.23 12.44 8.07
C GLY A 295 6.09 10.97 7.69
N ALA A 296 4.86 10.47 7.51
CA ALA A 296 4.62 9.09 7.07
C ALA A 296 5.27 8.79 5.70
N ILE A 297 5.18 9.73 4.73
CA ILE A 297 5.84 9.60 3.42
C ILE A 297 7.36 9.53 3.60
N PHE A 298 7.94 10.49 4.35
CA PHE A 298 9.39 10.52 4.59
C PHE A 298 9.87 9.29 5.36
N GLY A 299 9.13 8.89 6.39
CA GLY A 299 9.45 7.70 7.19
C GLY A 299 9.53 6.45 6.32
N ALA A 300 8.57 6.24 5.41
CA ALA A 300 8.59 5.12 4.48
C ALA A 300 9.85 5.16 3.59
N VAL A 301 10.15 6.30 2.97
CA VAL A 301 11.31 6.43 2.06
C VAL A 301 12.62 6.28 2.82
N VAL A 302 12.79 6.96 3.96
CA VAL A 302 14.03 6.95 4.75
C VAL A 302 14.30 5.57 5.34
N ILE A 303 13.30 4.94 5.94
CA ILE A 303 13.44 3.60 6.55
C ILE A 303 13.75 2.55 5.48
N MET A 304 13.07 2.59 4.34
CA MET A 304 13.32 1.65 3.25
C MET A 304 14.69 1.87 2.60
N TYR A 305 15.14 3.12 2.51
CA TYR A 305 16.49 3.42 2.06
C TYR A 305 17.55 2.93 3.05
N ALA A 306 17.35 3.18 4.34
CA ALA A 306 18.23 2.66 5.40
C ALA A 306 18.27 1.13 5.40
N LYS A 307 17.11 0.47 5.25
CA LYS A 307 17.02 -0.98 5.09
C LYS A 307 17.85 -1.47 3.91
N SER A 308 17.76 -0.81 2.76
CA SER A 308 18.52 -1.18 1.56
C SER A 308 20.03 -1.13 1.83
N LEU A 309 20.52 -0.05 2.47
CA LEU A 309 21.93 0.11 2.81
C LEU A 309 22.43 -0.91 3.83
N VAL A 310 21.64 -1.13 4.88
CA VAL A 310 21.98 -2.11 5.93
C VAL A 310 22.00 -3.53 5.36
N SER A 311 20.98 -3.88 4.55
CA SER A 311 20.88 -5.23 3.99
C SER A 311 21.97 -5.53 2.94
N GLU A 312 22.53 -4.49 2.31
CA GLU A 312 23.67 -4.62 1.40
C GLU A 312 24.97 -4.95 2.18
N ALA A 313 25.17 -4.32 3.35
CA ALA A 313 26.35 -4.53 4.19
C ALA A 313 26.19 -5.74 5.13
N TRP A 314 25.02 -5.93 5.70
CA TRP A 314 24.71 -6.97 6.67
C TRP A 314 23.26 -7.47 6.52
N PRO A 315 22.99 -8.51 5.69
CA PRO A 315 21.64 -8.95 5.31
C PRO A 315 20.71 -9.29 6.48
N GLN A 316 21.24 -9.86 7.56
CA GLN A 316 20.46 -10.21 8.75
C GLN A 316 20.34 -9.06 9.77
N GLY A 317 21.18 -8.03 9.65
CA GLY A 317 21.25 -6.91 10.60
C GLY A 317 19.96 -6.09 10.65
N TRP A 318 19.24 -6.01 9.55
CA TRP A 318 17.97 -5.27 9.50
C TRP A 318 16.93 -5.81 10.50
N LEU A 319 16.83 -7.12 10.69
CA LEU A 319 15.88 -7.71 11.63
C LEU A 319 16.14 -7.28 13.08
N PHE A 320 17.41 -7.17 13.47
CA PHE A 320 17.78 -6.68 14.80
C PHE A 320 17.48 -5.19 14.98
N ILE A 321 17.78 -4.37 13.95
CA ILE A 321 17.45 -2.95 13.95
C ILE A 321 15.93 -2.75 14.01
N GLN A 322 15.17 -3.52 13.22
CA GLN A 322 13.71 -3.49 13.22
C GLN A 322 13.15 -3.83 14.60
N GLY A 323 13.68 -4.87 15.26
CA GLY A 323 13.30 -5.22 16.63
C GLY A 323 13.60 -4.10 17.61
N GLY A 324 14.79 -3.50 17.54
CA GLY A 324 15.18 -2.37 18.39
C GLY A 324 14.38 -1.08 18.19
N LEU A 325 13.91 -0.83 16.97
CA LEU A 325 13.04 0.32 16.67
C LEU A 325 11.61 0.14 17.19
N PHE A 326 11.21 -1.09 17.50
CA PHE A 326 9.87 -1.41 17.97
C PHE A 326 9.75 -1.38 19.50
N ILE A 327 10.88 -1.43 20.22
CA ILE A 327 10.99 -1.30 21.67
C ILE A 327 11.09 0.16 22.07
#